data_df3e4f91355bc2d57bcdeebe68fc1df8
#
_entry.id   df3e4f91355bc2d57bcdeebe68fc1df8
#
_cell.length_a   1.000
_cell.length_b   1.000
_cell.length_c   1.000
_cell.angle_alpha   90.00
_cell.angle_beta   90.00
_cell.angle_gamma   90.00
#
_symmetry.space_group_name_H-M   'P 1'
#
loop_
_entity.id
_entity.type
_entity.pdbx_description
1 polymer ?
#
loop_
_entity_poly.entity_id
_entity_poly.type
_entity_poly.pdbx_seq_one_letter_code
_entity_poly.pdbx_strand_id
1 'polypeptide(L)'
;MQAHEFEMVGIGPFIPHKDTPFKAAAAGTLEDTLHLLAVIRLMMPRVLLPATTALGTIHPLGREKGLLAGANVVMPNLSPPGVRSKYMLYDGKICTGDEAAECRLCMERRIASAGCQVAVDRGDYCFA
;
A
#
# COMPACT_ATOMS: atom_id res chain seq x y z
N MET A 1 6.78 -19.91 -24.69
CA MET A 1 6.64 -18.53 -24.13
C MET A 1 7.12 -18.57 -22.71
N GLN A 2 8.24 -17.90 -22.37
CA GLN A 2 8.61 -17.72 -20.97
C GLN A 2 7.54 -16.81 -20.34
N ALA A 3 6.85 -17.31 -19.32
CA ALA A 3 6.01 -16.47 -18.49
C ALA A 3 6.93 -15.47 -17.77
N HIS A 4 6.74 -14.18 -18.01
CA HIS A 4 7.44 -13.15 -17.24
C HIS A 4 6.87 -13.19 -15.81
N GLU A 5 7.68 -13.63 -14.84
CA GLU A 5 7.34 -13.49 -13.43
C GLU A 5 7.62 -12.03 -13.02
N PHE A 6 6.61 -11.36 -12.54
CA PHE A 6 6.77 -10.02 -11.95
C PHE A 6 7.30 -10.15 -10.52
N GLU A 7 8.32 -9.38 -10.20
CA GLU A 7 8.88 -9.32 -8.84
C GLU A 7 7.93 -8.60 -7.88
N MET A 8 7.31 -7.52 -8.35
CA MET A 8 6.36 -6.72 -7.58
C MET A 8 5.17 -6.28 -8.43
N VAL A 9 3.99 -6.34 -7.86
CA VAL A 9 2.75 -5.79 -8.45
C VAL A 9 2.11 -4.81 -7.49
N GLY A 10 2.05 -3.54 -7.87
CA GLY A 10 1.42 -2.49 -7.08
C GLY A 10 0.02 -2.19 -7.59
N ILE A 11 -0.98 -2.39 -6.75
CA ILE A 11 -2.35 -1.97 -7.01
C ILE A 11 -2.89 -1.18 -5.82
N GLY A 12 -3.86 -0.31 -6.07
CA GLY A 12 -4.54 0.44 -5.02
C GLY A 12 -5.83 1.06 -5.55
N PRO A 13 -6.70 1.52 -4.66
CA PRO A 13 -7.91 2.21 -5.09
C PRO A 13 -7.54 3.52 -5.77
N PHE A 14 -8.24 3.84 -6.85
CA PHE A 14 -8.15 5.17 -7.44
C PHE A 14 -8.77 6.20 -6.47
N ILE A 15 -8.05 7.28 -6.21
CA ILE A 15 -8.54 8.42 -5.44
C ILE A 15 -8.35 9.66 -6.32
N PRO A 16 -9.42 10.42 -6.65
CA PRO A 16 -9.29 11.60 -7.48
C PRO A 16 -8.49 12.70 -6.78
N HIS A 17 -7.93 13.61 -7.57
CA HIS A 17 -7.31 14.84 -7.09
C HIS A 17 -8.01 16.04 -7.72
N LYS A 18 -8.32 17.05 -6.91
CA LYS A 18 -9.07 18.26 -7.30
C LYS A 18 -8.47 19.03 -8.50
N ASP A 19 -7.15 18.98 -8.64
CA ASP A 19 -6.40 19.69 -9.68
C ASP A 19 -6.12 18.84 -10.93
N THR A 20 -6.88 17.76 -11.13
CA THR A 20 -6.74 16.88 -12.30
C THR A 20 -8.03 16.82 -13.13
N PRO A 21 -7.94 16.41 -14.40
CA PRO A 21 -9.13 16.17 -15.23
C PRO A 21 -10.10 15.13 -14.63
N PHE A 22 -9.60 14.26 -13.75
CA PHE A 22 -10.36 13.19 -13.11
C PHE A 22 -11.01 13.60 -11.77
N LYS A 23 -11.00 14.88 -11.40
CA LYS A 23 -11.56 15.39 -10.13
C LYS A 23 -13.01 14.99 -9.85
N ALA A 24 -13.80 14.76 -10.90
CA ALA A 24 -15.20 14.33 -10.79
C ALA A 24 -15.39 12.81 -11.00
N ALA A 25 -14.32 12.04 -11.19
CA ALA A 25 -14.42 10.60 -11.35
C ALA A 25 -14.73 9.93 -10.01
N ALA A 26 -15.48 8.82 -10.06
CA ALA A 26 -15.76 8.01 -8.87
C ALA A 26 -14.46 7.41 -8.31
N ALA A 27 -14.29 7.47 -6.99
CA ALA A 27 -13.18 6.79 -6.32
C ALA A 27 -13.35 5.26 -6.40
N GLY A 28 -12.23 4.54 -6.40
CA GLY A 28 -12.21 3.09 -6.25
C GLY A 28 -12.64 2.66 -4.84
N THR A 29 -13.09 1.41 -4.71
CA THR A 29 -13.59 0.87 -3.45
C THR A 29 -12.53 0.07 -2.70
N LEU A 30 -12.73 -0.08 -1.39
CA LEU A 30 -11.92 -0.96 -0.55
C LEU A 30 -12.11 -2.42 -1.00
N GLU A 31 -13.37 -2.85 -1.17
CA GLU A 31 -13.75 -4.21 -1.49
C GLU A 31 -13.12 -4.69 -2.80
N ASP A 32 -13.22 -3.92 -3.88
CA ASP A 32 -12.61 -4.25 -5.17
C ASP A 32 -11.10 -4.40 -5.06
N THR A 33 -10.46 -3.50 -4.31
CA THR A 33 -9.01 -3.56 -4.10
C THR A 33 -8.60 -4.80 -3.31
N LEU A 34 -9.34 -5.17 -2.25
CA LEU A 34 -9.06 -6.38 -1.46
C LEU A 34 -9.28 -7.65 -2.29
N HIS A 35 -10.33 -7.71 -3.10
CA HIS A 35 -10.56 -8.83 -4.02
C HIS A 35 -9.42 -8.98 -5.02
N LEU A 36 -8.97 -7.88 -5.63
CA LEU A 36 -7.84 -7.91 -6.56
C LEU A 36 -6.54 -8.34 -5.88
N LEU A 37 -6.26 -7.87 -4.67
CA LEU A 37 -5.09 -8.32 -3.89
C LEU A 37 -5.13 -9.84 -3.66
N ALA A 38 -6.30 -10.38 -3.26
CA ALA A 38 -6.46 -11.81 -3.03
C ALA A 38 -6.28 -12.63 -4.32
N VAL A 39 -6.87 -12.19 -5.43
CA VAL A 39 -6.73 -12.86 -6.74
C VAL A 39 -5.28 -12.84 -7.20
N ILE A 40 -4.59 -11.70 -7.12
CA ILE A 40 -3.18 -11.58 -7.49
C ILE A 40 -2.33 -12.52 -6.62
N ARG A 41 -2.57 -12.58 -5.32
CA ARG A 41 -1.84 -13.48 -4.41
C ARG A 41 -2.03 -14.95 -4.78
N LEU A 42 -3.25 -15.35 -5.16
CA LEU A 42 -3.53 -16.73 -5.60
C LEU A 42 -2.86 -17.05 -6.94
N MET A 43 -2.84 -16.10 -7.88
CA MET A 43 -2.22 -16.27 -9.19
C MET A 43 -0.68 -16.23 -9.12
N MET A 44 -0.13 -15.41 -8.23
CA MET A 44 1.31 -15.16 -8.07
C MET A 44 1.72 -15.28 -6.60
N PRO A 45 1.86 -16.51 -6.07
CA PRO A 45 2.04 -16.72 -4.61
C PRO A 45 3.26 -16.05 -4.00
N ARG A 46 4.30 -15.75 -4.79
CA ARG A 46 5.58 -15.19 -4.32
C ARG A 46 5.75 -13.70 -4.58
N VAL A 47 4.85 -13.08 -5.37
CA VAL A 47 4.99 -11.67 -5.75
C VAL A 47 5.03 -10.73 -4.55
N LEU A 48 5.86 -9.69 -4.60
CA LEU A 48 5.81 -8.59 -3.65
C LEU A 48 4.57 -7.74 -3.95
N LEU A 49 3.65 -7.65 -2.98
CA LEU A 49 2.31 -7.06 -3.16
C LEU A 49 2.05 -6.02 -2.06
N PRO A 50 2.15 -4.71 -2.37
CA PRO A 50 2.00 -3.67 -1.39
C PRO A 50 0.55 -3.45 -0.91
N ALA A 51 0.38 -3.33 0.43
CA ALA A 51 -0.78 -2.65 1.02
C ALA A 51 -0.53 -1.14 0.96
N THR A 52 -1.08 -0.48 -0.03
CA THR A 52 -0.75 0.90 -0.39
C THR A 52 -1.24 1.94 0.62
N THR A 53 -0.65 3.14 0.60
CA THR A 53 -1.13 4.29 1.40
C THR A 53 -2.57 4.67 1.02
N ALA A 54 -2.94 4.52 -0.25
CA ALA A 54 -4.29 4.79 -0.73
C ALA A 54 -5.35 3.92 -0.02
N LEU A 55 -5.07 2.64 0.25
CA LEU A 55 -5.95 1.79 1.07
C LEU A 55 -6.17 2.38 2.47
N GLY A 56 -5.10 2.84 3.11
CA GLY A 56 -5.19 3.50 4.42
C GLY A 56 -5.90 4.86 4.38
N THR A 57 -5.94 5.52 3.23
CA THR A 57 -6.63 6.80 3.04
C THR A 57 -8.14 6.59 2.93
N ILE A 58 -8.60 5.58 2.18
CA ILE A 58 -10.04 5.32 2.01
C ILE A 58 -10.67 4.58 3.21
N HIS A 59 -9.86 3.91 4.04
CA HIS A 59 -10.37 3.20 5.22
C HIS A 59 -9.32 3.15 6.33
N PRO A 60 -9.66 3.45 7.60
CA PRO A 60 -8.72 3.47 8.73
C PRO A 60 -7.91 2.18 8.92
N LEU A 61 -8.51 1.02 8.66
CA LEU A 61 -7.89 -0.31 8.70
C LEU A 61 -7.58 -0.86 7.31
N GLY A 62 -7.48 0.00 6.27
CA GLY A 62 -7.32 -0.44 4.90
C GLY A 62 -6.02 -1.23 4.66
N ARG A 63 -4.92 -0.82 5.28
CA ARG A 63 -3.63 -1.52 5.17
C ARG A 63 -3.66 -2.88 5.85
N GLU A 64 -4.23 -2.98 7.05
CA GLU A 64 -4.40 -4.22 7.80
C GLU A 64 -5.27 -5.21 7.02
N LYS A 65 -6.39 -4.75 6.47
CA LYS A 65 -7.24 -5.54 5.59
C LYS A 65 -6.51 -5.98 4.32
N GLY A 66 -5.68 -5.09 3.75
CA GLY A 66 -4.83 -5.42 2.61
C GLY A 66 -3.83 -6.54 2.91
N LEU A 67 -3.19 -6.53 4.09
CA LEU A 67 -2.31 -7.61 4.55
C LEU A 67 -3.08 -8.93 4.68
N LEU A 68 -4.28 -8.91 5.28
CA LEU A 68 -5.14 -10.09 5.41
C LEU A 68 -5.65 -10.61 4.06
N ALA A 69 -5.76 -9.73 3.06
CA ALA A 69 -6.15 -10.09 1.69
C ALA A 69 -4.99 -10.60 0.82
N GLY A 70 -3.77 -10.69 1.37
CA GLY A 70 -2.62 -11.26 0.67
C GLY A 70 -1.49 -10.29 0.35
N ALA A 71 -1.58 -9.01 0.71
CA ALA A 71 -0.44 -8.11 0.63
C ALA A 71 0.67 -8.54 1.63
N ASN A 72 1.93 -8.33 1.26
CA ASN A 72 3.09 -8.67 2.08
C ASN A 72 4.16 -7.57 2.13
N VAL A 73 3.86 -6.40 1.58
CA VAL A 73 4.75 -5.24 1.63
C VAL A 73 3.99 -4.03 2.18
N VAL A 74 4.62 -3.29 3.08
CA VAL A 74 4.12 -2.00 3.58
C VAL A 74 5.24 -0.98 3.48
N MET A 75 4.95 0.16 2.86
CA MET A 75 5.93 1.22 2.65
C MET A 75 5.66 2.40 3.60
N PRO A 76 6.51 2.65 4.60
CA PRO A 76 6.45 3.86 5.39
C PRO A 76 6.84 5.08 4.54
N ASN A 77 6.34 6.27 4.91
CA ASN A 77 6.75 7.50 4.23
C ASN A 77 8.07 8.00 4.81
N LEU A 78 9.15 7.83 4.07
CA LEU A 78 10.51 8.25 4.45
C LEU A 78 10.88 9.64 3.92
N SER A 79 9.99 10.30 3.16
CA SER A 79 10.26 11.66 2.66
C SER A 79 10.37 12.66 3.82
N PRO A 80 11.28 13.64 3.77
CA PRO A 80 11.36 14.68 4.79
C PRO A 80 10.02 15.43 4.94
N PRO A 81 9.55 15.73 6.17
CA PRO A 81 8.25 16.36 6.41
C PRO A 81 8.03 17.64 5.62
N GLY A 82 9.04 18.50 5.51
CA GLY A 82 8.95 19.80 4.82
C GLY A 82 8.69 19.73 3.30
N VAL A 83 8.81 18.56 2.68
CA VAL A 83 8.54 18.38 1.23
C VAL A 83 7.30 17.52 0.96
N ARG A 84 6.71 16.91 1.98
CA ARG A 84 5.58 15.98 1.81
C ARG A 84 4.35 16.64 1.20
N SER A 85 4.10 17.91 1.52
CA SER A 85 3.00 18.69 0.95
C SER A 85 3.10 18.87 -0.57
N LYS A 86 4.30 18.74 -1.14
CA LYS A 86 4.53 18.79 -2.60
C LYS A 86 4.21 17.46 -3.31
N TYR A 87 3.94 16.39 -2.55
CA TYR A 87 3.64 15.05 -3.04
C TYR A 87 2.21 14.62 -2.74
N MET A 88 1.28 15.55 -2.84
CA MET A 88 -0.17 15.27 -2.71
C MET A 88 -0.69 14.72 -4.03
N LEU A 89 -0.48 13.41 -4.26
CA LEU A 89 -0.87 12.72 -5.50
C LEU A 89 -2.38 12.53 -5.65
N TYR A 90 -3.12 12.61 -4.53
CA TYR A 90 -4.57 12.49 -4.46
C TYR A 90 -5.08 13.21 -3.21
N ASP A 91 -6.38 13.52 -3.18
CA ASP A 91 -6.98 14.23 -2.06
C ASP A 91 -7.03 13.37 -0.79
N GLY A 92 -6.86 14.00 0.37
CA GLY A 92 -6.92 13.33 1.67
C GLY A 92 -5.76 12.37 1.99
N LYS A 93 -4.65 12.41 1.26
CA LYS A 93 -3.48 11.55 1.50
C LYS A 93 -3.03 11.60 2.96
N ILE A 94 -2.93 10.43 3.60
CA ILE A 94 -2.49 10.28 4.99
C ILE A 94 -0.96 10.21 5.12
N CYS A 95 -0.44 10.21 6.35
CA CYS A 95 1.01 10.13 6.68
C CYS A 95 1.82 11.30 6.09
N THR A 96 1.27 12.51 6.19
CA THR A 96 1.90 13.73 5.66
C THR A 96 2.67 14.53 6.71
N GLY A 97 2.39 14.32 8.02
CA GLY A 97 2.92 15.11 9.13
C GLY A 97 3.97 14.44 10.01
N ASP A 98 4.01 13.09 10.07
CA ASP A 98 4.85 12.37 11.03
C ASP A 98 6.30 12.26 10.57
N GLU A 99 7.24 12.25 11.51
CA GLU A 99 8.64 11.91 11.23
C GLU A 99 8.78 10.47 10.72
N ALA A 100 9.84 10.19 9.97
CA ALA A 100 10.07 8.87 9.36
C ALA A 100 10.16 7.76 10.41
N ALA A 101 10.80 8.02 11.56
CA ALA A 101 10.92 7.06 12.67
C ALA A 101 9.56 6.76 13.31
N GLU A 102 8.72 7.77 13.53
CA GLU A 102 7.36 7.61 14.07
C GLU A 102 6.47 6.83 13.10
N CYS A 103 6.59 7.11 11.81
CA CYS A 103 5.87 6.39 10.76
C CYS A 103 6.24 4.89 10.75
N ARG A 104 7.52 4.55 10.98
CA ARG A 104 7.98 3.17 11.11
C ARG A 104 7.31 2.47 12.28
N LEU A 105 7.38 3.04 13.49
CA LEU A 105 6.80 2.44 14.70
C LEU A 105 5.27 2.30 14.60
N CYS A 106 4.59 3.29 14.02
CA CYS A 106 3.17 3.22 13.72
C CYS A 106 2.87 2.03 12.80
N MET A 107 3.67 1.84 11.76
CA MET A 107 3.48 0.77 10.79
C MET A 107 3.73 -0.61 11.40
N GLU A 108 4.76 -0.77 12.25
CA GLU A 108 5.04 -2.01 12.97
C GLU A 108 3.84 -2.42 13.86
N ARG A 109 3.24 -1.48 14.59
CA ARG A 109 2.03 -1.75 15.41
C ARG A 109 0.84 -2.16 14.56
N ARG A 110 0.63 -1.54 13.41
CA ARG A 110 -0.44 -1.89 12.47
C ARG A 110 -0.25 -3.29 11.89
N ILE A 111 0.97 -3.63 11.50
CA ILE A 111 1.31 -4.96 11.00
C ILE A 111 1.05 -6.02 12.09
N ALA A 112 1.47 -5.75 13.32
CA ALA A 112 1.23 -6.62 14.46
C ALA A 112 -0.27 -6.79 14.75
N SER A 113 -1.09 -5.73 14.62
CA SER A 113 -2.55 -5.81 14.81
C SER A 113 -3.25 -6.68 13.76
N ALA A 114 -2.64 -6.85 12.59
CA ALA A 114 -3.10 -7.78 11.55
C ALA A 114 -2.59 -9.22 11.76
N GLY A 115 -1.90 -9.51 12.88
CA GLY A 115 -1.33 -10.83 13.16
C GLY A 115 -0.06 -11.16 12.36
N CYS A 116 0.57 -10.15 11.75
CA CYS A 116 1.78 -10.27 10.95
C CYS A 116 3.00 -9.74 11.70
N GLN A 117 4.20 -10.05 11.21
CA GLN A 117 5.47 -9.54 11.73
C GLN A 117 6.27 -8.89 10.60
N VAL A 118 7.05 -7.87 10.96
CA VAL A 118 8.00 -7.25 10.02
C VAL A 118 9.20 -8.17 9.85
N ALA A 119 9.50 -8.57 8.61
CA ALA A 119 10.75 -9.23 8.28
C ALA A 119 11.89 -8.19 8.33
N VAL A 120 12.98 -8.52 9.05
CA VAL A 120 14.15 -7.66 9.18
C VAL A 120 15.22 -8.15 8.19
N ASP A 121 15.00 -7.88 6.91
CA ASP A 121 15.93 -8.18 5.82
C ASP A 121 15.86 -7.11 4.73
N ARG A 122 16.51 -7.34 3.59
CA ARG A 122 16.48 -6.42 2.45
C ARG A 122 15.12 -6.35 1.75
N GLY A 123 14.26 -7.35 1.95
CA GLY A 123 12.97 -7.44 1.28
C GLY A 123 13.08 -7.75 -0.21
N ASP A 124 14.14 -8.42 -0.64
CA ASP A 124 14.32 -8.80 -2.03
C ASP A 124 13.28 -9.87 -2.45
N TYR A 125 12.93 -9.84 -3.72
CA TYR A 125 12.15 -10.93 -4.30
C TYR A 125 12.98 -12.22 -4.34
N CYS A 126 12.44 -13.30 -3.81
CA CYS A 126 13.11 -14.59 -3.80
C CYS A 126 12.65 -15.45 -4.98
N PHE A 127 13.52 -15.64 -5.95
CA PHE A 127 13.40 -16.71 -6.93
C PHE A 127 13.82 -18.02 -6.22
N ALA A 128 12.89 -18.80 -5.73
CA ALA A 128 13.18 -20.13 -5.19
C ALA A 128 12.82 -21.20 -6.20
#